data_69df3d49eeedffa3af83006be395aceb
#
_entry.id   69df3d49eeedffa3af83006be395aceb
#
_cell.length_a   1.000
_cell.length_b   1.000
_cell.length_c   1.000
_cell.angle_alpha   90.00
_cell.angle_beta   90.00
_cell.angle_gamma   90.00
#
_symmetry.space_group_name_H-M   'P 1'
#
loop_
_entity.id
_entity.type
_entity.pdbx_description
1 polymer ?
#
loop_
_entity_poly.entity_id
_entity_poly.type
_entity_poly.pdbx_seq_one_letter_code
_entity_poly.pdbx_strand_id
1 'polypeptide(L)'
;EIPEGLVLGLLGVNGAGKTTTIGKLAERYSAEGKSVLLAAGDTFRAAAADQLSEWAERSGAQIVSAAGSSDSASVIYDAIQKAQSAEIDLLLVDTAGRLQANSQLMDELKKVKKVTGKLAQGGPHDIVLVIDGSAGQNAISQVAEFDRALGLTGLAVTKLDGGARGGVIFSIESELDVRLPIFFVGVGESKEDLVDFNPLEYVEALLPWDDF
;
A
#
# COMPACT_ATOMS: atom_id res chain seq x y z
N GLU A 1 6.47 15.89 4.92
CA GLU A 1 7.06 15.31 6.17
C GLU A 1 6.09 14.25 6.68
N ILE A 2 6.62 13.06 7.04
CA ILE A 2 5.82 12.01 7.67
C ILE A 2 5.76 12.32 9.17
N PRO A 3 4.56 12.43 9.79
CA PRO A 3 4.43 12.59 11.23
C PRO A 3 5.04 11.37 11.95
N GLU A 4 5.62 11.58 13.12
CA GLU A 4 6.11 10.48 13.96
C GLU A 4 4.97 9.55 14.36
N GLY A 5 5.23 8.24 14.33
CA GLY A 5 4.25 7.22 14.68
C GLY A 5 3.17 6.96 13.62
N LEU A 6 3.46 7.26 12.35
CA LEU A 6 2.52 7.06 11.24
C LEU A 6 2.24 5.56 11.02
N VAL A 7 0.96 5.21 10.93
CA VAL A 7 0.51 3.86 10.52
C VAL A 7 -0.07 3.95 9.12
N LEU A 8 0.60 3.34 8.15
CA LEU A 8 0.19 3.27 6.75
C LEU A 8 -0.25 1.85 6.40
N GLY A 9 -1.51 1.67 6.10
CA GLY A 9 -2.05 0.40 5.60
C GLY A 9 -2.07 0.36 4.08
N LEU A 10 -1.42 -0.64 3.47
CA LEU A 10 -1.48 -0.88 2.03
C LEU A 10 -2.48 -2.00 1.72
N LEU A 11 -3.46 -1.66 0.92
CA LEU A 11 -4.55 -2.52 0.47
C LEU A 11 -4.41 -2.82 -1.02
N GLY A 12 -5.17 -3.76 -1.52
CA GLY A 12 -5.25 -4.08 -2.95
C GLY A 12 -5.34 -5.57 -3.22
N VAL A 13 -5.68 -5.93 -4.44
CA VAL A 13 -5.80 -7.33 -4.85
C VAL A 13 -4.44 -8.02 -4.93
N ASN A 14 -4.46 -9.36 -4.92
CA ASN A 14 -3.22 -10.13 -5.13
C ASN A 14 -2.62 -9.82 -6.50
N GLY A 15 -1.30 -9.63 -6.50
CA GLY A 15 -0.57 -9.29 -7.72
C GLY A 15 -0.54 -7.80 -8.08
N ALA A 16 -1.26 -6.93 -7.36
CA ALA A 16 -1.19 -5.48 -7.58
C ALA A 16 0.13 -4.82 -7.14
N GLY A 17 1.07 -5.56 -6.56
CA GLY A 17 2.37 -5.02 -6.16
C GLY A 17 2.44 -4.47 -4.73
N LYS A 18 1.49 -4.79 -3.83
CA LYS A 18 1.49 -4.32 -2.43
C LYS A 18 2.80 -4.58 -1.71
N THR A 19 3.21 -5.84 -1.58
CA THR A 19 4.42 -6.24 -0.85
C THR A 19 5.67 -5.58 -1.42
N THR A 20 5.77 -5.48 -2.75
CA THR A 20 6.87 -4.77 -3.43
C THR A 20 6.85 -3.28 -3.13
N THR A 21 5.67 -2.64 -3.15
CA THR A 21 5.52 -1.22 -2.81
C THR A 21 5.94 -0.96 -1.37
N ILE A 22 5.51 -1.80 -0.43
CA ILE A 22 5.93 -1.73 0.99
C ILE A 22 7.45 -1.83 1.11
N GLY A 23 8.06 -2.80 0.42
CA GLY A 23 9.51 -2.99 0.45
C GLY A 23 10.27 -1.78 -0.06
N LYS A 24 9.85 -1.20 -1.19
CA LYS A 24 10.44 0.03 -1.76
C LYS A 24 10.27 1.23 -0.82
N LEU A 25 9.12 1.39 -0.19
CA LEU A 25 8.88 2.43 0.81
C LEU A 25 9.76 2.23 2.05
N ALA A 26 9.92 0.98 2.51
CA ALA A 26 10.80 0.68 3.64
C ALA A 26 12.26 1.05 3.34
N GLU A 27 12.78 0.67 2.16
CA GLU A 27 14.14 1.06 1.74
C GLU A 27 14.29 2.58 1.65
N ARG A 28 13.31 3.28 1.07
CA ARG A 28 13.33 4.74 0.91
C ARG A 28 13.38 5.44 2.27
N TYR A 29 12.44 5.14 3.16
CA TYR A 29 12.36 5.84 4.44
C TYR A 29 13.47 5.45 5.41
N SER A 30 13.96 4.20 5.36
CA SER A 30 15.17 3.82 6.10
C SER A 30 16.40 4.58 5.61
N ALA A 31 16.54 4.80 4.31
CA ALA A 31 17.62 5.62 3.75
C ALA A 31 17.52 7.11 4.14
N GLU A 32 16.30 7.59 4.42
CA GLU A 32 16.04 8.93 4.97
C GLU A 32 16.29 9.00 6.50
N GLY A 33 16.73 7.90 7.13
CA GLY A 33 17.04 7.82 8.55
C GLY A 33 15.83 7.59 9.45
N LYS A 34 14.67 7.19 8.89
CA LYS A 34 13.48 6.83 9.66
C LYS A 34 13.56 5.41 10.19
N SER A 35 13.08 5.19 11.40
CA SER A 35 12.85 3.85 11.94
C SER A 35 11.58 3.26 11.34
N VAL A 36 11.71 2.11 10.65
CA VAL A 36 10.59 1.47 9.93
C VAL A 36 10.29 0.10 10.52
N LEU A 37 9.00 -0.19 10.71
CA LEU A 37 8.50 -1.50 11.10
C LEU A 37 7.53 -2.01 10.03
N LEU A 38 7.70 -3.27 9.62
CA LEU A 38 6.81 -3.96 8.69
C LEU A 38 5.90 -4.91 9.45
N ALA A 39 4.62 -4.94 9.09
CA ALA A 39 3.65 -5.90 9.62
C ALA A 39 3.15 -6.81 8.48
N ALA A 40 3.45 -8.12 8.60
CA ALA A 40 3.01 -9.15 7.65
C ALA A 40 1.56 -9.57 7.94
N GLY A 41 0.60 -8.71 7.58
CA GLY A 41 -0.83 -8.95 7.79
C GLY A 41 -1.48 -9.87 6.74
N ASP A 42 -0.81 -10.23 5.64
CA ASP A 42 -1.27 -11.29 4.72
C ASP A 42 -0.93 -12.68 5.30
N THR A 43 -1.69 -13.10 6.30
CA THR A 43 -1.47 -14.35 7.04
C THR A 43 -1.83 -15.61 6.25
N PHE A 44 -2.46 -15.46 5.09
CA PHE A 44 -2.88 -16.57 4.24
C PHE A 44 -1.81 -17.02 3.24
N ARG A 45 -0.81 -16.18 2.99
CA ARG A 45 0.24 -16.42 2.00
C ARG A 45 1.61 -16.45 2.68
N ALA A 46 2.09 -17.65 3.00
CA ALA A 46 3.44 -17.82 3.59
C ALA A 46 4.51 -17.12 2.73
N ALA A 47 4.47 -17.28 1.40
CA ALA A 47 5.39 -16.62 0.48
C ALA A 47 5.34 -15.08 0.54
N ALA A 48 4.23 -14.46 0.94
CA ALA A 48 4.17 -13.00 1.10
C ALA A 48 4.93 -12.55 2.36
N ALA A 49 4.81 -13.33 3.45
CA ALA A 49 5.58 -13.07 4.67
C ALA A 49 7.08 -13.26 4.45
N ASP A 50 7.48 -14.30 3.71
CA ASP A 50 8.89 -14.53 3.34
C ASP A 50 9.43 -13.39 2.49
N GLN A 51 8.69 -12.97 1.46
CA GLN A 51 9.06 -11.83 0.62
C GLN A 51 9.18 -10.53 1.44
N LEU A 52 8.25 -10.29 2.37
CA LEU A 52 8.32 -9.11 3.23
C LEU A 52 9.52 -9.16 4.18
N SER A 53 9.92 -10.36 4.63
CA SER A 53 11.12 -10.57 5.45
C SER A 53 12.39 -10.24 4.69
N GLU A 54 12.50 -10.63 3.41
CA GLU A 54 13.62 -10.26 2.55
C GLU A 54 13.72 -8.72 2.37
N TRP A 55 12.58 -8.04 2.22
CA TRP A 55 12.55 -6.59 2.17
C TRP A 55 12.98 -5.95 3.50
N ALA A 56 12.56 -6.52 4.65
CA ALA A 56 12.99 -6.04 5.95
C ALA A 56 14.52 -6.14 6.12
N GLU A 57 15.11 -7.26 5.76
CA GLU A 57 16.57 -7.47 5.80
C GLU A 57 17.31 -6.45 4.91
N ARG A 58 16.84 -6.24 3.68
CA ARG A 58 17.46 -5.32 2.72
C ARG A 58 17.38 -3.87 3.17
N SER A 59 16.25 -3.46 3.72
CA SER A 59 16.02 -2.08 4.16
C SER A 59 16.56 -1.77 5.56
N GLY A 60 16.92 -2.80 6.34
CA GLY A 60 17.23 -2.66 7.76
C GLY A 60 16.01 -2.37 8.63
N ALA A 61 14.79 -2.53 8.08
CA ALA A 61 13.55 -2.39 8.82
C ALA A 61 13.32 -3.58 9.76
N GLN A 62 12.57 -3.34 10.84
CA GLN A 62 12.09 -4.42 11.68
C GLN A 62 10.84 -5.07 11.05
N ILE A 63 10.53 -6.30 11.46
CA ILE A 63 9.31 -6.99 10.99
C ILE A 63 8.57 -7.65 12.17
N VAL A 64 7.24 -7.68 12.06
CA VAL A 64 6.34 -8.50 12.85
C VAL A 64 5.55 -9.38 11.89
N SER A 65 5.61 -10.68 12.12
CA SER A 65 4.88 -11.69 11.36
C SER A 65 4.10 -12.63 12.29
N ALA A 66 3.18 -13.40 11.72
CA ALA A 66 2.36 -14.33 12.49
C ALA A 66 3.20 -15.44 13.10
N ALA A 67 3.43 -15.41 14.40
CA ALA A 67 4.00 -16.51 15.16
C ALA A 67 2.94 -17.59 15.41
N GLY A 68 2.46 -18.26 14.33
CA GLY A 68 1.45 -19.32 14.41
C GLY A 68 -0.02 -18.85 14.49
N SER A 69 -0.30 -17.55 14.40
CA SER A 69 -1.66 -17.00 14.28
C SER A 69 -2.06 -16.82 12.83
N SER A 70 -3.27 -17.23 12.46
CA SER A 70 -3.85 -16.95 11.15
C SER A 70 -4.68 -15.66 11.13
N ASP A 71 -4.76 -14.92 12.25
CA ASP A 71 -5.55 -13.68 12.37
C ASP A 71 -4.69 -12.45 12.08
N SER A 72 -4.92 -11.83 10.96
CA SER A 72 -4.23 -10.61 10.52
C SER A 72 -4.38 -9.46 11.53
N ALA A 73 -5.52 -9.34 12.19
CA ALA A 73 -5.73 -8.31 13.20
C ALA A 73 -4.86 -8.50 14.45
N SER A 74 -4.50 -9.75 14.79
CA SER A 74 -3.58 -10.05 15.88
C SER A 74 -2.15 -9.61 15.54
N VAL A 75 -1.68 -9.91 14.32
CA VAL A 75 -0.36 -9.47 13.84
C VAL A 75 -0.23 -7.95 13.88
N ILE A 76 -1.27 -7.26 13.43
CA ILE A 76 -1.29 -5.80 13.40
C ILE A 76 -1.37 -5.21 14.80
N TYR A 77 -2.10 -5.85 15.71
CA TYR A 77 -2.11 -5.48 17.14
C TYR A 77 -0.69 -5.53 17.72
N ASP A 78 0.02 -6.64 17.53
CA ASP A 78 1.38 -6.82 18.03
C ASP A 78 2.36 -5.83 17.38
N ALA A 79 2.19 -5.55 16.09
CA ALA A 79 3.00 -4.57 15.38
C ALA A 79 2.81 -3.15 15.92
N ILE A 80 1.57 -2.73 16.22
CA ILE A 80 1.29 -1.41 16.79
C ILE A 80 1.88 -1.30 18.20
N GLN A 81 1.72 -2.32 19.04
CA GLN A 81 2.32 -2.35 20.37
C GLN A 81 3.86 -2.23 20.31
N LYS A 82 4.47 -2.96 19.39
CA LYS A 82 5.91 -2.89 19.15
C LYS A 82 6.33 -1.52 18.63
N ALA A 83 5.58 -0.96 17.67
CA ALA A 83 5.85 0.37 17.13
C ALA A 83 5.84 1.45 18.22
N GLN A 84 4.84 1.42 19.09
CA GLN A 84 4.73 2.37 20.20
C GLN A 84 5.84 2.20 21.24
N SER A 85 6.17 0.96 21.61
CA SER A 85 7.20 0.70 22.63
C SER A 85 8.63 0.99 22.16
N ALA A 86 8.88 0.91 20.86
CA ALA A 86 10.17 1.14 20.23
C ALA A 86 10.28 2.51 19.54
N GLU A 87 9.28 3.38 19.72
CA GLU A 87 9.22 4.72 19.13
C GLU A 87 9.52 4.72 17.62
N ILE A 88 8.83 3.81 16.90
CA ILE A 88 8.97 3.65 15.44
C ILE A 88 8.32 4.84 14.72
N ASP A 89 9.03 5.45 13.79
CA ASP A 89 8.52 6.56 12.98
C ASP A 89 7.42 6.11 12.00
N LEU A 90 7.58 4.94 11.37
CA LEU A 90 6.68 4.47 10.33
C LEU A 90 6.37 2.98 10.46
N LEU A 91 5.10 2.63 10.63
CA LEU A 91 4.58 1.27 10.54
C LEU A 91 3.90 1.06 9.18
N LEU A 92 4.46 0.16 8.36
CA LEU A 92 3.90 -0.26 7.08
C LEU A 92 3.21 -1.61 7.24
N VAL A 93 1.93 -1.67 6.87
CA VAL A 93 1.09 -2.86 7.06
C VAL A 93 0.78 -3.49 5.70
N ASP A 94 1.28 -4.70 5.43
CA ASP A 94 0.86 -5.52 4.29
C ASP A 94 -0.42 -6.28 4.65
N THR A 95 -1.40 -6.28 3.75
CA THR A 95 -2.71 -6.91 3.99
C THR A 95 -3.03 -7.97 2.94
N ALA A 96 -3.92 -8.88 3.29
CA ALA A 96 -4.49 -9.83 2.34
C ALA A 96 -5.15 -9.11 1.14
N GLY A 97 -5.15 -9.78 -0.03
CA GLY A 97 -5.69 -9.21 -1.27
C GLY A 97 -6.48 -10.22 -2.11
N ARG A 98 -7.18 -11.18 -1.48
CA ARG A 98 -7.93 -12.24 -2.18
C ARG A 98 -9.29 -11.76 -2.65
N LEU A 99 -9.38 -11.29 -3.89
CA LEU A 99 -10.63 -10.80 -4.48
C LEU A 99 -11.72 -11.89 -4.60
N GLN A 100 -11.33 -13.17 -4.73
CA GLN A 100 -12.27 -14.28 -4.84
C GLN A 100 -13.11 -14.50 -3.57
N ALA A 101 -12.69 -13.95 -2.44
CA ALA A 101 -13.39 -14.00 -1.16
C ALA A 101 -13.79 -12.58 -0.71
N ASN A 102 -14.36 -11.80 -1.60
CA ASN A 102 -14.53 -10.36 -1.47
C ASN A 102 -15.20 -9.91 -0.14
N SER A 103 -16.30 -10.51 0.26
CA SER A 103 -16.96 -10.16 1.53
C SER A 103 -16.10 -10.46 2.76
N GLN A 104 -15.44 -11.63 2.78
CA GLN A 104 -14.55 -12.02 3.87
C GLN A 104 -13.32 -11.11 3.95
N LEU A 105 -12.74 -10.74 2.79
CA LEU A 105 -11.63 -9.81 2.73
C LEU A 105 -12.03 -8.45 3.30
N MET A 106 -13.17 -7.91 2.89
CA MET A 106 -13.63 -6.62 3.37
C MET A 106 -13.92 -6.63 4.87
N ASP A 107 -14.48 -7.70 5.40
CA ASP A 107 -14.73 -7.83 6.84
C ASP A 107 -13.42 -7.94 7.64
N GLU A 108 -12.42 -8.66 7.11
CA GLU A 108 -11.07 -8.72 7.68
C GLU A 108 -10.40 -7.33 7.71
N LEU A 109 -10.43 -6.62 6.59
CA LEU A 109 -9.84 -5.28 6.49
C LEU A 109 -10.55 -4.25 7.39
N LYS A 110 -11.88 -4.34 7.52
CA LYS A 110 -12.64 -3.53 8.50
C LYS A 110 -12.24 -3.83 9.93
N LYS A 111 -12.01 -5.12 10.25
CA LYS A 111 -11.52 -5.54 11.56
C LYS A 111 -10.13 -4.94 11.84
N VAL A 112 -9.22 -5.02 10.87
CA VAL A 112 -7.89 -4.41 10.94
C VAL A 112 -7.98 -2.91 11.18
N LYS A 113 -8.75 -2.18 10.37
CA LYS A 113 -8.97 -0.73 10.54
C LYS A 113 -9.50 -0.40 11.93
N LYS A 114 -10.47 -1.16 12.43
CA LYS A 114 -11.03 -0.96 13.77
C LYS A 114 -10.02 -1.20 14.89
N VAL A 115 -9.16 -2.22 14.76
CA VAL A 115 -8.09 -2.50 15.73
C VAL A 115 -7.07 -1.39 15.73
N THR A 116 -6.61 -0.97 14.55
CA THR A 116 -5.66 0.15 14.40
C THR A 116 -6.21 1.44 15.00
N GLY A 117 -7.47 1.79 14.72
CA GLY A 117 -8.11 3.00 15.25
C GLY A 117 -8.30 3.01 16.78
N LYS A 118 -8.26 1.84 17.42
CA LYS A 118 -8.32 1.75 18.90
C LYS A 118 -6.96 1.91 19.56
N LEU A 119 -5.89 1.53 18.88
CA LEU A 119 -4.54 1.43 19.44
C LEU A 119 -3.66 2.62 19.07
N ALA A 120 -3.77 3.09 17.83
CA ALA A 120 -3.03 4.23 17.35
C ALA A 120 -3.95 5.45 17.31
N GLN A 121 -3.59 6.51 18.05
CA GLN A 121 -4.38 7.73 18.10
C GLN A 121 -4.49 8.34 16.70
N GLY A 122 -5.71 8.44 16.16
CA GLY A 122 -5.96 8.91 14.80
C GLY A 122 -5.69 7.89 13.70
N GLY A 123 -5.22 6.68 14.03
CA GLY A 123 -4.88 5.65 13.05
C GLY A 123 -6.06 4.84 12.53
N PRO A 124 -5.87 4.10 11.43
CA PRO A 124 -4.71 4.23 10.55
C PRO A 124 -4.66 5.64 9.96
N HIS A 125 -3.47 6.22 9.87
CA HIS A 125 -3.30 7.60 9.40
C HIS A 125 -3.50 7.67 7.90
N ASP A 126 -2.99 6.65 7.19
CA ASP A 126 -3.26 6.48 5.77
C ASP A 126 -3.71 5.06 5.45
N ILE A 127 -4.67 4.98 4.51
CA ILE A 127 -5.17 3.75 3.91
C ILE A 127 -4.99 3.90 2.40
N VAL A 128 -3.94 3.31 1.88
CA VAL A 128 -3.55 3.44 0.46
C VAL A 128 -3.91 2.17 -0.30
N LEU A 129 -4.70 2.31 -1.35
CA LEU A 129 -4.99 1.21 -2.26
C LEU A 129 -3.92 1.15 -3.35
N VAL A 130 -3.27 -0.01 -3.44
CA VAL A 130 -2.33 -0.33 -4.52
C VAL A 130 -3.11 -0.97 -5.66
N ILE A 131 -3.08 -0.35 -6.83
CA ILE A 131 -3.75 -0.82 -8.03
C ILE A 131 -2.74 -1.12 -9.14
N ASP A 132 -3.05 -2.15 -9.93
CA ASP A 132 -2.28 -2.50 -11.13
C ASP A 132 -2.71 -1.59 -12.28
N GLY A 133 -1.79 -0.81 -12.83
CA GLY A 133 -2.02 0.11 -13.94
C GLY A 133 -2.53 -0.57 -15.23
N SER A 134 -2.34 -1.88 -15.35
CA SER A 134 -2.82 -2.67 -16.47
C SER A 134 -4.25 -3.22 -16.29
N ALA A 135 -4.87 -3.05 -15.11
CA ALA A 135 -6.15 -3.68 -14.78
C ALA A 135 -7.38 -3.03 -15.47
N GLY A 136 -7.23 -1.89 -16.14
CA GLY A 136 -8.31 -1.20 -16.86
C GLY A 136 -9.52 -0.92 -15.95
N GLN A 137 -10.75 -1.19 -16.46
CA GLN A 137 -12.01 -0.95 -15.73
C GLN A 137 -12.12 -1.68 -14.38
N ASN A 138 -11.39 -2.80 -14.22
CA ASN A 138 -11.36 -3.50 -12.93
C ASN A 138 -10.72 -2.64 -11.82
N ALA A 139 -9.76 -1.79 -12.15
CA ALA A 139 -9.14 -0.88 -11.19
C ALA A 139 -10.17 0.11 -10.62
N ILE A 140 -11.01 0.69 -11.48
CA ILE A 140 -12.04 1.65 -11.09
C ILE A 140 -13.04 1.00 -10.11
N SER A 141 -13.52 -0.19 -10.46
CA SER A 141 -14.42 -0.96 -9.59
C SER A 141 -13.78 -1.27 -8.23
N GLN A 142 -12.49 -1.61 -8.20
CA GLN A 142 -11.75 -1.84 -6.96
C GLN A 142 -11.66 -0.56 -6.12
N VAL A 143 -11.28 0.57 -6.70
CA VAL A 143 -11.20 1.84 -5.97
C VAL A 143 -12.55 2.15 -5.32
N ALA A 144 -13.64 2.11 -6.08
CA ALA A 144 -14.98 2.40 -5.58
C ALA A 144 -15.41 1.46 -4.43
N GLU A 145 -15.08 0.17 -4.54
CA GLU A 145 -15.44 -0.83 -3.54
C GLU A 145 -14.63 -0.69 -2.25
N PHE A 146 -13.30 -0.55 -2.37
CA PHE A 146 -12.42 -0.38 -1.22
C PHE A 146 -12.67 0.96 -0.51
N ASP A 147 -12.89 2.03 -1.27
CA ASP A 147 -13.21 3.33 -0.68
C ASP A 147 -14.52 3.31 0.11
N ARG A 148 -15.58 2.77 -0.48
CA ARG A 148 -16.88 2.62 0.22
C ARG A 148 -16.77 1.80 1.50
N ALA A 149 -15.93 0.77 1.51
CA ALA A 149 -15.79 -0.13 2.66
C ALA A 149 -14.89 0.42 3.76
N LEU A 150 -13.84 1.16 3.39
CA LEU A 150 -12.72 1.48 4.28
C LEU A 150 -12.40 2.97 4.36
N GLY A 151 -12.87 3.80 3.42
CA GLY A 151 -12.50 5.21 3.34
C GLY A 151 -11.00 5.33 3.06
N LEU A 152 -10.64 5.24 1.80
CA LEU A 152 -9.25 5.38 1.34
C LEU A 152 -8.74 6.81 1.58
N THR A 153 -7.44 6.96 1.81
CA THR A 153 -6.79 8.27 1.88
C THR A 153 -5.98 8.58 0.63
N GLY A 154 -5.64 7.56 -0.16
CA GLY A 154 -4.91 7.72 -1.40
C GLY A 154 -4.69 6.43 -2.17
N LEU A 155 -4.02 6.57 -3.30
CA LEU A 155 -3.74 5.49 -4.25
C LEU A 155 -2.24 5.37 -4.50
N ALA A 156 -1.80 4.14 -4.82
CA ALA A 156 -0.53 3.87 -5.47
C ALA A 156 -0.80 3.07 -6.75
N VAL A 157 -0.30 3.55 -7.88
CA VAL A 157 -0.52 2.91 -9.19
C VAL A 157 0.78 2.25 -9.64
N THR A 158 0.77 0.95 -9.80
CA THR A 158 1.95 0.16 -10.16
C THR A 158 1.93 -0.29 -11.61
N LYS A 159 3.05 -0.82 -12.11
CA LYS A 159 3.21 -1.42 -13.44
C LYS A 159 2.89 -0.48 -14.60
N LEU A 160 3.25 0.79 -14.43
CA LEU A 160 3.09 1.79 -15.49
C LEU A 160 4.16 1.67 -16.60
N ASP A 161 5.21 0.88 -16.38
CA ASP A 161 6.23 0.49 -17.37
C ASP A 161 5.68 -0.44 -18.47
N GLY A 162 4.50 -1.03 -18.25
CA GLY A 162 3.82 -1.88 -19.23
C GLY A 162 3.12 -1.09 -20.36
N GLY A 163 2.63 -1.81 -21.37
CA GLY A 163 1.97 -1.24 -22.56
C GLY A 163 0.67 -0.45 -22.31
N ALA A 164 0.11 -0.51 -21.12
CA ALA A 164 -1.15 0.17 -20.76
C ALA A 164 -1.01 1.68 -20.57
N ARG A 165 0.21 2.22 -20.57
CA ARG A 165 0.56 3.66 -20.50
C ARG A 165 -0.29 4.50 -19.54
N GLY A 166 -0.75 3.91 -18.43
CA GLY A 166 -1.40 4.67 -17.36
C GLY A 166 -2.77 5.26 -17.63
N GLY A 167 -3.45 4.90 -18.70
CA GLY A 167 -4.81 5.37 -18.98
C GLY A 167 -5.79 5.15 -17.81
N VAL A 168 -5.48 4.21 -16.92
CA VAL A 168 -6.24 3.94 -15.70
C VAL A 168 -6.33 5.17 -14.78
N ILE A 169 -5.31 6.01 -14.71
CA ILE A 169 -5.31 7.24 -13.88
C ILE A 169 -6.38 8.21 -14.37
N PHE A 170 -6.46 8.44 -15.69
CA PHE A 170 -7.51 9.29 -16.27
C PHE A 170 -8.91 8.72 -16.06
N SER A 171 -9.06 7.39 -16.19
CA SER A 171 -10.34 6.73 -15.94
C SER A 171 -10.78 6.87 -14.49
N ILE A 172 -9.88 6.70 -13.54
CA ILE A 172 -10.16 6.91 -12.10
C ILE A 172 -10.63 8.36 -11.87
N GLU A 173 -9.91 9.35 -12.37
CA GLU A 173 -10.24 10.77 -12.19
C GLU A 173 -11.56 11.16 -12.87
N SER A 174 -11.91 10.53 -14.00
CA SER A 174 -13.11 10.89 -14.77
C SER A 174 -14.37 10.14 -14.36
N GLU A 175 -14.24 8.91 -13.86
CA GLU A 175 -15.38 8.02 -13.62
C GLU A 175 -15.77 7.89 -12.13
N LEU A 176 -14.88 8.28 -11.21
CA LEU A 176 -15.16 8.25 -9.78
C LEU A 176 -15.61 9.60 -9.27
N ASP A 177 -16.70 9.60 -8.49
CA ASP A 177 -17.17 10.79 -7.77
C ASP A 177 -16.25 11.20 -6.61
N VAL A 178 -15.35 10.29 -6.20
CA VAL A 178 -14.41 10.49 -5.09
C VAL A 178 -13.05 10.84 -5.65
N ARG A 179 -12.51 11.99 -5.25
CA ARG A 179 -11.15 12.41 -5.60
C ARG A 179 -10.16 11.91 -4.55
N LEU A 180 -9.43 10.87 -4.90
CA LEU A 180 -8.36 10.31 -4.07
C LEU A 180 -7.01 10.75 -4.62
N PRO A 181 -6.13 11.33 -3.79
CA PRO A 181 -4.78 11.66 -4.24
C PRO A 181 -4.02 10.39 -4.63
N ILE A 182 -3.26 10.46 -5.72
CA ILE A 182 -2.29 9.44 -6.05
C ILE A 182 -0.99 9.85 -5.36
N PHE A 183 -0.48 9.01 -4.48
CA PHE A 183 0.76 9.28 -3.77
C PHE A 183 1.97 8.80 -4.54
N PHE A 184 1.89 7.58 -5.08
CA PHE A 184 3.03 6.92 -5.71
C PHE A 184 2.65 6.28 -7.04
N VAL A 185 3.62 6.24 -7.94
CA VAL A 185 3.55 5.45 -9.17
C VAL A 185 4.77 4.52 -9.28
N GLY A 186 4.51 3.28 -9.68
CA GLY A 186 5.53 2.26 -9.94
C GLY A 186 5.77 2.14 -11.43
N VAL A 187 6.99 2.45 -11.86
CA VAL A 187 7.41 2.51 -13.26
C VAL A 187 8.48 1.46 -13.61
N GLY A 188 8.68 0.47 -12.75
CA GLY A 188 9.65 -0.61 -12.96
C GLY A 188 9.90 -1.41 -11.69
N GLU A 189 10.94 -2.27 -11.73
CA GLU A 189 11.24 -3.25 -10.67
C GLU A 189 12.20 -2.72 -9.60
N SER A 190 13.09 -1.79 -9.94
CA SER A 190 14.11 -1.24 -9.03
C SER A 190 13.46 -0.43 -7.90
N LYS A 191 14.19 -0.22 -6.80
CA LYS A 191 13.68 0.58 -5.67
C LYS A 191 13.41 2.03 -6.05
N GLU A 192 14.20 2.57 -6.97
CA GLU A 192 14.08 3.92 -7.52
C GLU A 192 12.84 4.08 -8.41
N ASP A 193 12.27 2.97 -8.90
CA ASP A 193 11.10 2.96 -9.79
C ASP A 193 9.76 3.15 -9.05
N LEU A 194 9.78 3.43 -7.75
CA LEU A 194 8.62 3.92 -7.00
C LEU A 194 8.81 5.42 -6.78
N VAL A 195 8.10 6.22 -7.55
CA VAL A 195 8.24 7.69 -7.54
C VAL A 195 6.97 8.36 -6.99
N ASP A 196 7.14 9.55 -6.42
CA ASP A 196 6.00 10.38 -6.02
C ASP A 196 5.23 10.81 -7.27
N PHE A 197 3.91 10.79 -7.21
CA PHE A 197 3.11 11.15 -8.37
C PHE A 197 3.12 12.67 -8.61
N ASN A 198 3.58 13.06 -9.78
CA ASN A 198 3.48 14.44 -10.28
C ASN A 198 2.58 14.45 -11.51
N PRO A 199 1.39 15.10 -11.45
CA PRO A 199 0.44 15.11 -12.56
C PRO A 199 1.01 15.75 -13.84
N LEU A 200 1.85 16.78 -13.73
CA LEU A 200 2.43 17.46 -14.90
C LEU A 200 3.44 16.56 -15.60
N GLU A 201 4.40 16.00 -14.86
CA GLU A 201 5.38 15.07 -15.40
C GLU A 201 4.71 13.83 -16.01
N TYR A 202 3.63 13.37 -15.39
CA TYR A 202 2.86 12.23 -15.90
C TYR A 202 2.21 12.55 -17.25
N VAL A 203 1.56 13.70 -17.39
CA VAL A 203 0.94 14.14 -18.66
C VAL A 203 1.99 14.38 -19.73
N GLU A 204 3.12 15.00 -19.39
CA GLU A 204 4.24 15.21 -20.32
C GLU A 204 4.84 13.88 -20.81
N ALA A 205 4.96 12.89 -19.95
CA ALA A 205 5.46 11.56 -20.35
C ALA A 205 4.48 10.82 -21.28
N LEU A 206 3.18 11.10 -21.20
CA LEU A 206 2.16 10.47 -22.05
C LEU A 206 1.96 11.17 -23.38
N LEU A 207 2.13 12.48 -23.40
CA LEU A 207 1.92 13.36 -24.55
C LEU A 207 3.20 14.15 -24.82
N PRO A 208 4.25 13.51 -25.36
CA PRO A 208 5.46 14.24 -25.71
C PRO A 208 5.11 15.36 -26.71
N TRP A 209 5.40 16.60 -26.33
CA TRP A 209 5.07 17.81 -27.09
C TRP A 209 5.89 17.96 -28.38
N ASP A 210 6.91 17.13 -28.58
CA ASP A 210 7.84 17.20 -29.72
C ASP A 210 7.25 16.62 -31.03
N ASP A 211 6.03 16.09 -31.02
CA ASP A 211 5.36 15.48 -32.18
C ASP A 211 4.28 16.40 -32.83
N PHE A 212 4.23 17.70 -32.51
CA PHE A 212 3.28 18.66 -33.10
C PHE A 212 3.98 19.84 -33.76
#